data_2dd055701a42ed0b92457e1012db2a5e
#
_entry.id   2dd055701a42ed0b92457e1012db2a5e
#
_cell.length_a   1.000
_cell.length_b   1.000
_cell.length_c   1.000
_cell.angle_alpha   90.00
_cell.angle_beta   90.00
_cell.angle_gamma   90.00
#
_symmetry.space_group_name_H-M   'P 1'
#
loop_
_entity.id
_entity.type
_entity.pdbx_description
1 polymer ?
#
loop_
_entity_poly.entity_id
_entity_poly.type
_entity_poly.pdbx_seq_one_letter_code
_entity_poly.pdbx_strand_id
1 'polypeptide(L)'
;MSSANPPFTLRVVEQIDSTNAELLRLPLEQAPPGSALLALRQSQGRGRSDRRWESAPGGMYLSVMLRPSCPQGLALLGARALLDLLDSWGMQGTLRWPNDVMIAGRKLGGVLPVARYQGNSLERAVLGVGVNVLQTQADFPAELRGHVTSLVQQSPRSQWDVVETAQRYLRALET
;
A
#
# COMPACT_ATOMS: atom_id res chain seq x y z
N MET A 1 -20.27 -18.30 -8.95
CA MET A 1 -20.42 -16.99 -9.62
C MET A 1 -19.18 -16.20 -9.26
N SER A 2 -18.29 -16.02 -10.22
CA SER A 2 -17.05 -15.25 -10.06
C SER A 2 -17.44 -13.78 -9.87
N SER A 3 -17.29 -13.24 -8.65
CA SER A 3 -17.35 -11.80 -8.43
C SER A 3 -16.04 -11.22 -8.97
N ALA A 4 -16.02 -10.90 -10.27
CA ALA A 4 -14.92 -10.09 -10.79
C ALA A 4 -14.86 -8.81 -9.94
N ASN A 5 -13.73 -8.58 -9.27
CA ASN A 5 -13.49 -7.30 -8.61
C ASN A 5 -13.64 -6.20 -9.67
N PRO A 6 -14.38 -5.11 -9.37
CA PRO A 6 -14.48 -4.01 -10.32
C PRO A 6 -13.08 -3.47 -10.63
N PRO A 7 -12.82 -3.07 -11.87
CA PRO A 7 -11.54 -2.47 -12.23
C PRO A 7 -11.27 -1.27 -11.31
N PHE A 8 -10.03 -1.17 -10.80
CA PHE A 8 -9.69 -0.10 -9.88
C PHE A 8 -9.64 1.26 -10.59
N THR A 9 -10.28 2.27 -9.98
CA THR A 9 -10.20 3.65 -10.43
C THR A 9 -9.19 4.41 -9.56
N LEU A 10 -8.03 4.73 -10.13
CA LEU A 10 -6.94 5.39 -9.41
C LEU A 10 -7.06 6.92 -9.49
N ARG A 11 -7.15 7.56 -8.32
CA ARG A 11 -6.97 9.00 -8.13
C ARG A 11 -5.60 9.27 -7.52
N VAL A 12 -4.86 10.22 -8.07
CA VAL A 12 -3.55 10.65 -7.56
C VAL A 12 -3.69 12.04 -6.95
N VAL A 13 -3.10 12.24 -5.77
CA VAL A 13 -3.03 13.53 -5.07
C VAL A 13 -1.60 13.83 -4.64
N GLU A 14 -1.22 15.10 -4.65
CA GLU A 14 0.11 15.52 -4.24
C GLU A 14 0.36 15.24 -2.76
N GLN A 15 -0.56 15.70 -1.90
CA GLN A 15 -0.44 15.55 -0.46
C GLN A 15 -1.80 15.38 0.20
N ILE A 16 -1.84 14.55 1.25
CA ILE A 16 -2.99 14.36 2.13
C ILE A 16 -2.52 14.00 3.55
N ASP A 17 -3.42 13.97 4.52
CA ASP A 17 -3.11 13.47 5.87
C ASP A 17 -2.84 11.96 5.84
N SER A 18 -3.79 11.16 5.33
CA SER A 18 -3.69 9.72 5.18
C SER A 18 -4.66 9.22 4.12
N THR A 19 -4.17 8.43 3.16
CA THR A 19 -5.00 7.83 2.12
C THR A 19 -6.05 6.87 2.70
N ASN A 20 -5.71 6.10 3.75
CA ASN A 20 -6.66 5.25 4.47
C ASN A 20 -7.76 6.08 5.14
N ALA A 21 -7.38 7.15 5.83
CA ALA A 21 -8.32 7.99 6.54
C ALA A 21 -9.26 8.71 5.56
N GLU A 22 -8.74 9.15 4.42
CA GLU A 22 -9.55 9.82 3.39
C GLU A 22 -10.62 8.88 2.83
N LEU A 23 -10.24 7.69 2.36
CA LEU A 23 -11.22 6.75 1.82
C LEU A 23 -12.27 6.32 2.86
N LEU A 24 -11.90 6.27 4.15
CA LEU A 24 -12.87 5.99 5.21
C LEU A 24 -13.80 7.18 5.54
N ARG A 25 -13.37 8.43 5.28
CA ARG A 25 -14.17 9.64 5.52
C ARG A 25 -15.18 9.91 4.40
N LEU A 26 -14.80 9.60 3.16
CA LEU A 26 -15.64 9.85 2.00
C LEU A 26 -16.94 9.05 2.06
N PRO A 27 -18.09 9.63 1.64
CA PRO A 27 -19.31 8.87 1.40
C PRO A 27 -19.07 7.73 0.41
N LEU A 28 -19.83 6.63 0.51
CA LEU A 28 -19.66 5.47 -0.39
C LEU A 28 -19.90 5.81 -1.86
N GLU A 29 -20.75 6.79 -2.12
CA GLU A 29 -21.00 7.28 -3.48
C GLU A 29 -19.78 7.96 -4.11
N GLN A 30 -18.91 8.55 -3.28
CA GLN A 30 -17.68 9.22 -3.71
C GLN A 30 -16.46 8.28 -3.68
N ALA A 31 -16.54 7.20 -2.93
CA ALA A 31 -15.51 6.17 -2.85
C ALA A 31 -16.15 4.77 -2.87
N PRO A 32 -16.76 4.36 -3.99
CA PRO A 32 -17.30 3.00 -4.12
C PRO A 32 -16.18 1.95 -4.06
N PRO A 33 -16.52 0.67 -3.85
CA PRO A 33 -15.57 -0.43 -3.97
C PRO A 33 -14.83 -0.37 -5.31
N GLY A 34 -13.50 -0.55 -5.29
CA GLY A 34 -12.62 -0.35 -6.44
C GLY A 34 -12.02 1.06 -6.52
N SER A 35 -12.45 2.02 -5.69
CA SER A 35 -11.78 3.31 -5.59
C SER A 35 -10.38 3.13 -5.01
N ALA A 36 -9.37 3.66 -5.70
CA ALA A 36 -7.98 3.68 -5.26
C ALA A 36 -7.47 5.12 -5.16
N LEU A 37 -6.77 5.43 -4.07
CA LEU A 37 -6.20 6.74 -3.79
C LEU A 37 -4.70 6.60 -3.55
N LEU A 38 -3.90 7.21 -4.42
CA LEU A 38 -2.46 7.34 -4.28
C LEU A 38 -2.12 8.76 -3.82
N ALA A 39 -1.34 8.90 -2.77
CA ALA A 39 -0.70 10.16 -2.39
C ALA A 39 0.80 10.10 -2.61
N LEU A 40 1.38 11.19 -3.12
CA LEU A 40 2.83 11.32 -3.26
C LEU A 40 3.49 11.70 -1.93
N ARG A 41 2.68 12.18 -0.96
CA ARG A 41 3.10 12.53 0.40
C ARG A 41 1.93 12.38 1.39
N GLN A 42 2.23 11.93 2.62
CA GLN A 42 1.26 11.96 3.72
C GLN A 42 1.83 12.71 4.93
N SER A 43 1.01 13.56 5.55
CA SER A 43 1.40 14.26 6.78
C SER A 43 1.16 13.43 8.05
N GLN A 44 0.24 12.47 7.99
CA GLN A 44 -0.15 11.58 9.10
C GLN A 44 -0.22 10.11 8.64
N GLY A 45 0.82 9.63 7.94
CA GLY A 45 0.93 8.23 7.55
C GLY A 45 0.87 7.31 8.77
N ARG A 46 0.09 6.22 8.68
CA ARG A 46 -0.13 5.29 9.79
C ARG A 46 0.42 3.91 9.51
N GLY A 47 1.04 3.32 10.51
CA GLY A 47 1.39 1.91 10.61
C GLY A 47 0.52 1.18 11.64
N ARG A 48 0.84 -0.07 11.92
CA ARG A 48 0.18 -0.86 12.97
C ARG A 48 0.55 -0.36 14.37
N SER A 49 -0.34 -0.58 15.33
CA SER A 49 -0.11 -0.27 16.76
C SER A 49 0.32 1.18 16.97
N ASP A 50 -0.42 2.11 16.33
CA ASP A 50 -0.21 3.57 16.39
C ASP A 50 1.17 4.07 15.95
N ARG A 51 1.97 3.20 15.33
CA ARG A 51 3.24 3.62 14.74
C ARG A 51 3.01 4.51 13.52
N ARG A 52 3.88 5.48 13.33
CA ARG A 52 3.90 6.32 12.15
C ARG A 52 4.50 5.56 10.97
N TRP A 53 3.94 5.76 9.78
CA TRP A 53 4.57 5.42 8.52
C TRP A 53 5.21 6.67 7.93
N GLU A 54 6.52 6.66 7.76
CA GLU A 54 7.22 7.79 7.14
C GLU A 54 6.83 7.89 5.67
N SER A 55 6.25 9.04 5.32
CA SER A 55 5.61 9.24 4.02
C SER A 55 6.21 10.45 3.29
N ALA A 56 7.55 10.50 3.23
CA ALA A 56 8.29 11.48 2.45
C ALA A 56 8.06 11.28 0.93
N PRO A 57 8.34 12.27 0.09
CA PRO A 57 8.28 12.12 -1.36
C PRO A 57 9.08 10.91 -1.86
N GLY A 58 8.64 10.31 -2.96
CA GLY A 58 9.29 9.16 -3.56
C GLY A 58 8.79 7.79 -3.10
N GLY A 59 7.84 7.73 -2.16
CA GLY A 59 7.13 6.50 -1.78
C GLY A 59 5.77 6.37 -2.44
N MET A 60 5.29 5.15 -2.57
CA MET A 60 3.92 4.82 -2.96
C MET A 60 3.06 4.69 -1.70
N TYR A 61 2.12 5.58 -1.50
CA TYR A 61 1.15 5.55 -0.39
C TYR A 61 -0.24 5.38 -0.97
N LEU A 62 -0.62 4.12 -1.16
CA LEU A 62 -1.83 3.72 -1.86
C LEU A 62 -2.86 3.15 -0.87
N SER A 63 -4.11 3.51 -1.05
CA SER A 63 -5.24 2.87 -0.38
C SER A 63 -6.30 2.46 -1.38
N VAL A 64 -6.92 1.32 -1.15
CA VAL A 64 -7.97 0.76 -2.02
C VAL A 64 -9.20 0.48 -1.20
N MET A 65 -10.36 0.98 -1.65
CA MET A 65 -11.67 0.67 -1.07
C MET A 65 -12.12 -0.71 -1.53
N LEU A 66 -12.34 -1.59 -0.58
CA LEU A 66 -12.80 -2.96 -0.82
C LEU A 66 -14.13 -3.22 -0.10
N ARG A 67 -14.88 -4.20 -0.59
CA ARG A 67 -16.08 -4.72 0.07
C ARG A 67 -15.96 -6.24 0.22
N PRO A 68 -15.02 -6.71 1.06
CA PRO A 68 -14.82 -8.14 1.22
C PRO A 68 -15.96 -8.74 2.03
N SER A 69 -16.28 -10.01 1.77
CA SER A 69 -17.17 -10.81 2.63
C SER A 69 -16.54 -11.06 4.02
N CYS A 70 -15.21 -11.02 4.10
CA CYS A 70 -14.43 -11.26 5.29
C CYS A 70 -13.14 -10.41 5.25
N PRO A 71 -12.91 -9.51 6.22
CA PRO A 71 -11.73 -8.65 6.24
C PRO A 71 -10.46 -9.37 6.73
N GLN A 72 -10.62 -10.56 7.33
CA GLN A 72 -9.51 -11.39 7.75
C GLN A 72 -8.72 -11.82 6.50
N GLY A 73 -7.41 -11.68 6.54
CA GLY A 73 -6.55 -12.03 5.41
C GLY A 73 -6.25 -10.88 4.43
N LEU A 74 -6.91 -9.73 4.53
CA LEU A 74 -6.62 -8.59 3.64
C LEU A 74 -5.14 -8.14 3.70
N ALA A 75 -4.51 -8.23 4.87
CA ALA A 75 -3.08 -7.93 5.00
C ALA A 75 -2.23 -8.89 4.17
N LEU A 76 -2.58 -10.18 4.17
CA LEU A 76 -1.90 -11.20 3.39
C LEU A 76 -2.16 -11.05 1.90
N LEU A 77 -3.40 -10.76 1.52
CA LEU A 77 -3.75 -10.50 0.12
C LEU A 77 -2.91 -9.33 -0.43
N GLY A 78 -2.89 -8.21 0.29
CA GLY A 78 -2.10 -7.05 -0.12
C GLY A 78 -0.59 -7.31 -0.13
N ALA A 79 -0.07 -8.07 0.83
CA ALA A 79 1.34 -8.45 0.85
C ALA A 79 1.68 -9.44 -0.28
N ARG A 80 0.79 -10.39 -0.58
CA ARG A 80 0.94 -11.32 -1.70
C ARG A 80 1.00 -10.57 -3.03
N ALA A 81 0.07 -9.65 -3.29
CA ALA A 81 0.09 -8.81 -4.48
C ALA A 81 1.41 -8.02 -4.63
N LEU A 82 1.98 -7.53 -3.51
CA LEU A 82 3.28 -6.85 -3.55
C LEU A 82 4.42 -7.82 -3.86
N LEU A 83 4.40 -9.05 -3.33
CA LEU A 83 5.39 -10.08 -3.65
C LEU A 83 5.31 -10.49 -5.12
N ASP A 84 4.11 -10.71 -5.66
CA ASP A 84 3.90 -11.05 -7.07
C ASP A 84 4.39 -9.91 -8.00
N LEU A 85 4.16 -8.67 -7.59
CA LEU A 85 4.71 -7.51 -8.30
C LEU A 85 6.25 -7.53 -8.30
N LEU A 86 6.88 -7.82 -7.17
CA LEU A 86 8.35 -7.92 -7.07
C LEU A 86 8.88 -9.06 -7.94
N ASP A 87 8.24 -10.22 -7.92
CA ASP A 87 8.59 -11.37 -8.76
C ASP A 87 8.51 -11.02 -10.25
N SER A 88 7.50 -10.24 -10.66
CA SER A 88 7.38 -9.76 -12.05
C SER A 88 8.55 -8.88 -12.50
N TRP A 89 9.29 -8.31 -11.57
CA TRP A 89 10.50 -7.52 -11.80
C TRP A 89 11.81 -8.31 -11.57
N GLY A 90 11.70 -9.63 -11.28
CA GLY A 90 12.86 -10.47 -10.97
C GLY A 90 13.46 -10.19 -9.59
N MET A 91 12.70 -9.60 -8.67
CA MET A 91 13.15 -9.25 -7.32
C MET A 91 12.59 -10.24 -6.30
N GLN A 92 13.43 -10.82 -5.47
CA GLN A 92 13.02 -11.75 -4.42
C GLN A 92 12.59 -11.01 -3.15
N GLY A 93 11.29 -10.91 -2.94
CA GLY A 93 10.71 -10.41 -1.70
C GLY A 93 10.38 -11.53 -0.72
N THR A 94 10.33 -11.22 0.57
CA THR A 94 9.85 -12.12 1.61
C THR A 94 8.83 -11.43 2.52
N LEU A 95 7.88 -12.19 3.06
CA LEU A 95 6.93 -11.69 4.03
C LEU A 95 7.49 -11.80 5.45
N ARG A 96 7.65 -10.68 6.13
CA ARG A 96 7.78 -10.65 7.58
C ARG A 96 6.38 -10.50 8.17
N TRP A 97 5.91 -11.61 8.69
CA TRP A 97 4.55 -11.74 9.23
C TRP A 97 4.17 -10.60 10.19
N PRO A 98 2.92 -10.09 10.14
CA PRO A 98 1.85 -10.50 9.22
C PRO A 98 1.70 -9.60 7.98
N ASN A 99 2.47 -8.51 7.82
CA ASN A 99 2.13 -7.45 6.88
C ASN A 99 3.31 -6.67 6.30
N ASP A 100 4.54 -7.01 6.63
CA ASP A 100 5.73 -6.32 6.14
C ASP A 100 6.37 -7.10 4.99
N VAL A 101 6.64 -6.44 3.87
CA VAL A 101 7.39 -7.02 2.75
C VAL A 101 8.84 -6.55 2.82
N MET A 102 9.74 -7.52 2.75
CA MET A 102 11.18 -7.35 2.94
C MET A 102 11.93 -7.70 1.66
N ILE A 103 13.05 -7.04 1.40
CA ILE A 103 14.07 -7.44 0.41
C ILE A 103 15.42 -7.39 1.10
N ALA A 104 16.22 -8.45 0.94
CA ALA A 104 17.58 -8.57 1.54
C ALA A 104 17.57 -8.22 3.04
N GLY A 105 16.58 -8.71 3.79
CA GLY A 105 16.46 -8.49 5.24
C GLY A 105 16.01 -7.08 5.66
N ARG A 106 15.76 -6.16 4.71
CA ARG A 106 15.33 -4.78 4.98
C ARG A 106 13.89 -4.56 4.51
N LYS A 107 13.13 -3.73 5.26
CA LYS A 107 11.73 -3.46 4.96
C LYS A 107 11.60 -2.56 3.73
N LEU A 108 10.93 -3.09 2.71
CA LEU A 108 10.54 -2.36 1.49
C LEU A 108 9.19 -1.70 1.65
N GLY A 109 8.22 -2.42 2.20
CA GLY A 109 6.84 -1.96 2.26
C GLY A 109 6.06 -2.59 3.40
N GLY A 110 4.83 -2.15 3.54
CA GLY A 110 3.90 -2.69 4.53
C GLY A 110 2.45 -2.50 4.13
N VAL A 111 1.61 -3.37 4.63
CA VAL A 111 0.18 -3.41 4.35
C VAL A 111 -0.61 -3.15 5.62
N LEU A 112 -1.58 -2.25 5.56
CA LEU A 112 -2.43 -1.86 6.69
C LEU A 112 -3.90 -1.86 6.27
N PRO A 113 -4.62 -2.98 6.38
CA PRO A 113 -6.06 -2.97 6.22
C PRO A 113 -6.74 -2.31 7.41
N VAL A 114 -7.77 -1.54 7.14
CA VAL A 114 -8.64 -0.93 8.15
C VAL A 114 -10.09 -1.24 7.78
N ALA A 115 -10.85 -1.80 8.70
CA ALA A 115 -12.26 -2.12 8.52
C ALA A 115 -13.14 -1.19 9.36
N ARG A 116 -14.27 -0.77 8.81
CA ARG A 116 -15.31 -0.01 9.50
C ARG A 116 -16.57 -0.86 9.59
N TYR A 117 -17.13 -0.90 10.78
CA TYR A 117 -18.33 -1.66 11.09
C TYR A 117 -19.48 -0.72 11.48
N GLN A 118 -20.68 -1.11 11.11
CA GLN A 118 -21.93 -0.54 11.60
C GLN A 118 -22.67 -1.63 12.38
N GLY A 119 -22.64 -1.55 13.69
CA GLY A 119 -23.02 -2.68 14.54
C GLY A 119 -22.13 -3.89 14.27
N ASN A 120 -22.73 -5.05 13.96
CA ASN A 120 -22.01 -6.29 13.62
C ASN A 120 -21.75 -6.46 12.12
N SER A 121 -22.20 -5.52 11.29
CA SER A 121 -22.03 -5.61 9.84
C SER A 121 -20.80 -4.86 9.38
N LEU A 122 -19.99 -5.50 8.54
CA LEU A 122 -18.87 -4.84 7.86
C LEU A 122 -19.44 -3.82 6.86
N GLU A 123 -19.22 -2.54 7.13
CA GLU A 123 -19.65 -1.46 6.23
C GLU A 123 -18.69 -1.31 5.05
N ARG A 124 -17.40 -1.23 5.37
CA ARG A 124 -16.33 -1.08 4.37
C ARG A 124 -14.98 -1.53 4.91
N ALA A 125 -14.08 -1.84 4.02
CA ALA A 125 -12.67 -2.07 4.33
C ALA A 125 -11.78 -1.28 3.36
N VAL A 126 -10.72 -0.71 3.88
CA VAL A 126 -9.69 -0.02 3.10
C VAL A 126 -8.38 -0.78 3.26
N LEU A 127 -7.77 -1.16 2.15
CA LEU A 127 -6.46 -1.79 2.12
C LEU A 127 -5.40 -0.71 1.86
N GLY A 128 -4.69 -0.30 2.90
CA GLY A 128 -3.56 0.61 2.79
C GLY A 128 -2.26 -0.13 2.47
N VAL A 129 -1.48 0.41 1.56
CA VAL A 129 -0.18 -0.15 1.16
C VAL A 129 0.83 0.98 1.04
N GLY A 130 1.92 0.87 1.81
CA GLY A 130 3.07 1.76 1.71
C GLY A 130 4.27 1.02 1.14
N VAL A 131 4.89 1.55 0.09
CA VAL A 131 6.11 1.00 -0.51
C VAL A 131 7.14 2.10 -0.70
N ASN A 132 8.36 1.86 -0.28
CA ASN A 132 9.47 2.74 -0.57
C ASN A 132 9.91 2.51 -2.02
N VAL A 133 9.86 3.54 -2.86
CA VAL A 133 10.15 3.43 -4.30
C VAL A 133 11.46 4.14 -4.66
N LEU A 134 11.52 5.46 -4.49
CA LEU A 134 12.64 6.30 -4.93
C LEU A 134 13.56 6.75 -3.78
N GLN A 135 13.19 6.52 -2.53
CA GLN A 135 13.93 7.00 -1.38
C GLN A 135 15.33 6.37 -1.29
N THR A 136 16.30 7.19 -0.97
CA THR A 136 17.66 6.78 -0.59
C THR A 136 17.77 6.62 0.92
N GLN A 137 18.89 6.13 1.45
CA GLN A 137 19.08 6.05 2.90
C GLN A 137 19.04 7.42 3.59
N ALA A 138 19.42 8.49 2.88
CA ALA A 138 19.41 9.85 3.42
C ALA A 138 17.99 10.39 3.66
N ASP A 139 17.00 9.90 2.91
CA ASP A 139 15.61 10.33 3.00
C ASP A 139 14.86 9.71 4.19
N PHE A 140 15.44 8.70 4.84
CA PHE A 140 14.86 8.07 6.02
C PHE A 140 15.41 8.69 7.31
N PRO A 141 14.58 8.77 8.37
CA PRO A 141 15.04 9.08 9.72
C PRO A 141 16.21 8.18 10.13
N ALA A 142 17.13 8.71 10.92
CA ALA A 142 18.37 8.02 11.29
C ALA A 142 18.13 6.64 11.90
N GLU A 143 17.11 6.51 12.72
CA GLU A 143 16.70 5.26 13.39
C GLU A 143 16.17 4.19 12.44
N LEU A 144 15.75 4.56 11.23
CA LEU A 144 15.28 3.61 10.21
C LEU A 144 16.38 3.20 9.23
N ARG A 145 17.46 3.96 9.13
CA ARG A 145 18.55 3.67 8.19
C ARG A 145 19.13 2.29 8.46
N GLY A 146 19.41 1.55 7.40
CA GLY A 146 19.87 0.15 7.48
C GLY A 146 18.76 -0.87 7.75
N HIS A 147 17.61 -0.48 8.30
CA HIS A 147 16.46 -1.36 8.54
C HIS A 147 15.41 -1.33 7.43
N VAL A 148 15.44 -0.28 6.62
CA VAL A 148 14.53 -0.08 5.48
C VAL A 148 15.31 -0.02 4.16
N THR A 149 14.60 -0.26 3.08
CA THR A 149 15.11 -0.15 1.71
C THR A 149 14.03 0.39 0.78
N SER A 150 14.37 0.64 -0.49
CA SER A 150 13.46 1.06 -1.54
C SER A 150 13.73 0.30 -2.83
N LEU A 151 12.82 0.38 -3.80
CA LEU A 151 12.99 -0.26 -5.10
C LEU A 151 14.25 0.23 -5.82
N VAL A 152 14.51 1.54 -5.81
CA VAL A 152 15.70 2.12 -6.45
C VAL A 152 17.01 1.62 -5.84
N GLN A 153 17.02 1.29 -4.55
CA GLN A 153 18.21 0.75 -3.87
C GLN A 153 18.44 -0.74 -4.13
N GLN A 154 17.41 -1.47 -4.58
CA GLN A 154 17.46 -2.92 -4.75
C GLN A 154 17.56 -3.38 -6.20
N SER A 155 17.31 -2.48 -7.14
CA SER A 155 17.31 -2.82 -8.55
C SER A 155 18.15 -1.86 -9.37
N PRO A 156 18.96 -2.36 -10.33
CA PRO A 156 19.71 -1.55 -11.26
C PRO A 156 18.85 -0.91 -12.36
N ARG A 157 17.52 -1.04 -12.31
CA ARG A 157 16.62 -0.35 -13.25
C ARG A 157 16.90 1.14 -13.23
N SER A 158 17.07 1.72 -14.41
CA SER A 158 17.42 3.13 -14.57
C SER A 158 16.27 4.09 -14.24
N GLN A 159 15.04 3.61 -14.20
CA GLN A 159 13.87 4.45 -13.93
C GLN A 159 12.79 3.69 -13.14
N TRP A 160 12.40 4.28 -12.02
CA TRP A 160 11.25 3.90 -11.21
C TRP A 160 10.27 5.06 -11.18
N ASP A 161 8.98 4.76 -11.33
CA ASP A 161 7.88 5.72 -11.23
C ASP A 161 6.87 5.27 -10.18
N VAL A 162 6.47 6.19 -9.31
CA VAL A 162 5.56 5.89 -8.19
C VAL A 162 4.15 5.57 -8.69
N VAL A 163 3.67 6.29 -9.71
CA VAL A 163 2.33 6.09 -10.27
C VAL A 163 2.27 4.78 -11.04
N GLU A 164 3.29 4.47 -11.84
CA GLU A 164 3.40 3.19 -12.54
C GLU A 164 3.47 2.02 -11.55
N THR A 165 4.23 2.17 -10.46
CA THR A 165 4.31 1.17 -9.39
C THR A 165 2.94 0.89 -8.79
N ALA A 166 2.16 1.95 -8.49
CA ALA A 166 0.81 1.81 -7.96
C ALA A 166 -0.14 1.13 -8.97
N GLN A 167 -0.08 1.49 -10.24
CA GLN A 167 -0.89 0.87 -11.29
C GLN A 167 -0.58 -0.62 -11.46
N ARG A 168 0.70 -0.99 -11.41
CA ARG A 168 1.12 -2.40 -11.48
C ARG A 168 0.71 -3.18 -10.24
N TYR A 169 0.80 -2.56 -9.06
CA TYR A 169 0.32 -3.17 -7.83
C TYR A 169 -1.19 -3.44 -7.87
N LEU A 170 -1.98 -2.48 -8.36
CA LEU A 170 -3.42 -2.67 -8.52
C LEU A 170 -3.75 -3.85 -9.44
N ARG A 171 -3.03 -3.99 -10.55
CA ARG A 171 -3.18 -5.18 -11.44
C ARG A 171 -2.82 -6.49 -10.74
N ALA A 172 -1.77 -6.51 -9.92
CA ALA A 172 -1.41 -7.70 -9.14
C ALA A 172 -2.44 -8.02 -8.03
N LEU A 173 -3.19 -7.03 -7.57
CA LEU A 173 -4.24 -7.22 -6.56
C LEU A 173 -5.53 -7.81 -7.15
N GLU A 174 -5.73 -7.76 -8.48
CA GLU A 174 -6.88 -8.34 -9.20
C GLU A 174 -6.78 -9.85 -9.38
N THR A 175 -5.56 -10.42 -9.31
CA THR A 175 -5.29 -11.86 -9.51
C THR A 175 -5.41 -12.65 -8.22
#